data_d439f7b0fd1bbd282b92c07ef9b5d39a
#
_entry.id   d439f7b0fd1bbd282b92c07ef9b5d39a
#
_cell.length_a   1.000
_cell.length_b   1.000
_cell.length_c   1.000
_cell.angle_alpha   90.00
_cell.angle_beta   90.00
_cell.angle_gamma   90.00
#
_symmetry.space_group_name_H-M   'P 1'
#
loop_
_entity.id
_entity.type
_entity.pdbx_description
1 polymer ?
#
loop_
_entity_poly.entity_id
_entity_poly.type
_entity_poly.pdbx_seq_one_letter_code
_entity_poly.pdbx_strand_id
1 'polypeptide(L)'
;MSVLDWLKRPFERRAMTLRDPDGWRVLFGTQTAAGTIVTPETALGHPAILGAVRLLAELTASLPLVVYERTDAGRRRATEHPVYQLLHEAPNDAMTPFTFKETLVLHLLLFGNAYALVVRSGGRPVALWPLHPTRVHLDDQDGVFTYKVNPGREIGRAHV
;
A
#
# COMPACT_ATOMS: atom_id res chain seq x y z
N MET A 1 -8.42 -15.74 36.60
CA MET A 1 -7.84 -15.10 35.41
C MET A 1 -8.02 -16.09 34.28
N SER A 2 -8.92 -15.79 33.32
CA SER A 2 -9.30 -16.74 32.26
C SER A 2 -8.24 -16.78 31.17
N VAL A 3 -8.02 -17.96 30.56
CA VAL A 3 -7.12 -18.18 29.43
C VAL A 3 -7.46 -17.23 28.25
N LEU A 4 -8.73 -16.82 28.15
CA LEU A 4 -9.22 -15.83 27.16
C LEU A 4 -8.69 -14.41 27.41
N ASP A 5 -8.37 -14.02 28.63
CA ASP A 5 -7.79 -12.72 28.96
C ASP A 5 -6.32 -12.64 28.57
N TRP A 6 -5.61 -13.77 28.57
CA TRP A 6 -4.22 -13.84 28.11
C TRP A 6 -4.10 -13.73 26.58
N LEU A 7 -5.07 -14.28 25.83
CA LEU A 7 -5.11 -14.22 24.36
C LEU A 7 -5.48 -12.83 23.81
N LYS A 8 -6.21 -12.02 24.57
CA LYS A 8 -6.61 -10.67 24.17
C LYS A 8 -5.49 -9.61 24.31
N ARG A 9 -4.61 -9.78 25.29
CA ARG A 9 -3.56 -8.79 25.61
C ARG A 9 -2.55 -8.47 24.50
N PRO A 10 -2.08 -9.41 23.66
CA PRO A 10 -1.15 -9.06 22.59
C PRO A 10 -1.82 -8.40 21.39
N PHE A 11 -3.14 -8.54 21.21
CA PHE A 11 -3.87 -7.92 20.10
C PHE A 11 -4.25 -6.46 20.38
N GLU A 12 -4.60 -6.12 21.61
CA GLU A 12 -4.92 -4.73 21.99
C GLU A 12 -3.70 -3.80 21.99
N ARG A 13 -2.49 -4.33 22.18
CA ARG A 13 -1.26 -3.53 22.11
C ARG A 13 -0.74 -3.24 20.70
N ARG A 14 -1.33 -3.83 19.65
CA ARG A 14 -0.90 -3.62 18.25
C ARG A 14 -1.76 -2.66 17.45
N ALA A 15 -2.87 -2.19 17.99
CA ALA A 15 -3.60 -1.08 17.41
C ALA A 15 -2.90 0.24 17.80
N MET A 16 -1.76 0.53 17.15
CA MET A 16 -1.16 1.85 17.20
C MET A 16 -2.11 2.81 16.51
N THR A 17 -2.83 3.59 17.30
CA THR A 17 -3.64 4.69 16.78
C THR A 17 -2.70 5.85 16.44
N LEU A 18 -3.01 6.60 15.38
CA LEU A 18 -2.33 7.84 14.99
C LEU A 18 -2.36 8.93 16.08
N ARG A 19 -3.07 8.71 17.19
CA ARG A 19 -3.08 9.55 18.39
C ARG A 19 -2.01 9.18 19.41
N ASP A 20 -1.33 8.05 19.23
CA ASP A 20 -0.26 7.63 20.13
C ASP A 20 1.03 8.36 19.73
N PRO A 21 1.66 9.14 20.64
CA PRO A 21 2.97 9.77 20.36
C PRO A 21 4.06 8.77 19.97
N ASP A 22 3.97 7.53 20.45
CA ASP A 22 4.89 6.46 20.08
C ASP A 22 4.62 5.91 18.68
N GLY A 23 3.37 6.00 18.17
CA GLY A 23 3.01 5.69 16.78
C GLY A 23 3.73 6.60 15.79
N TRP A 24 3.84 7.87 16.10
CA TRP A 24 4.59 8.84 15.29
C TRP A 24 6.08 8.54 15.23
N ARG A 25 6.68 8.07 16.34
CA ARG A 25 8.09 7.70 16.38
C ARG A 25 8.41 6.51 15.47
N VAL A 26 7.51 5.55 15.35
CA VAL A 26 7.68 4.40 14.44
C VAL A 26 7.54 4.82 12.98
N LEU A 27 6.64 5.78 12.68
CA LEU A 27 6.43 6.28 11.32
C LEU A 27 7.53 7.25 10.84
N PHE A 28 8.07 8.07 11.75
CA PHE A 28 9.06 9.10 11.39
C PHE A 28 10.50 8.76 11.81
N GLY A 29 10.73 7.55 12.26
CA GLY A 29 12.02 7.08 12.71
C GLY A 29 12.32 7.47 14.18
N THR A 30 12.81 6.51 14.93
CA THR A 30 13.36 6.74 16.25
C THR A 30 14.87 6.90 16.12
N GLN A 31 15.44 7.76 16.96
CA GLN A 31 16.87 7.84 17.10
C GLN A 31 17.37 6.47 17.58
N THR A 32 18.27 5.86 16.82
CA THR A 32 18.91 4.61 17.21
C THR A 32 19.81 4.84 18.43
N ALA A 33 20.26 3.76 19.10
CA ALA A 33 21.23 3.87 20.19
C ALA A 33 22.53 4.58 19.76
N ALA A 34 22.83 4.62 18.46
CA ALA A 34 23.94 5.36 17.86
C ALA A 34 23.62 6.83 17.53
N GLY A 35 22.43 7.33 17.92
CA GLY A 35 22.04 8.71 17.70
C GLY A 35 21.57 9.05 16.27
N THR A 36 21.51 8.06 15.36
CA THR A 36 21.11 8.26 13.96
C THR A 36 19.60 8.08 13.79
N ILE A 37 18.95 9.02 13.11
CA ILE A 37 17.54 8.89 12.73
C ILE A 37 17.45 8.00 11.50
N VAL A 38 16.73 6.88 11.61
CA VAL A 38 16.48 5.98 10.48
C VAL A 38 15.12 6.31 9.88
N THR A 39 15.13 6.78 8.64
CA THR A 39 13.95 6.99 7.80
C THR A 39 13.99 6.04 6.60
N PRO A 40 12.90 5.85 5.83
CA PRO A 40 12.95 5.09 4.59
C PRO A 40 14.07 5.55 3.65
N GLU A 41 14.25 6.86 3.51
CA GLU A 41 15.28 7.46 2.65
C GLU A 41 16.69 7.17 3.15
N THR A 42 16.94 7.32 4.46
CA THR A 42 18.26 7.02 5.03
C THR A 42 18.57 5.53 5.05
N ALA A 43 17.54 4.67 5.20
CA ALA A 43 17.68 3.22 5.14
C ALA A 43 18.11 2.76 3.74
N LEU A 44 17.56 3.34 2.67
CA LEU A 44 17.96 3.05 1.29
C LEU A 44 19.40 3.46 0.94
N GLY A 45 20.01 4.34 1.73
CA GLY A 45 21.43 4.64 1.63
C GLY A 45 22.34 3.47 2.01
N HIS A 46 21.80 2.44 2.67
CA HIS A 46 22.56 1.24 3.03
C HIS A 46 22.45 0.18 1.91
N PRO A 47 23.57 -0.24 1.27
CA PRO A 47 23.51 -1.11 0.08
C PRO A 47 22.79 -2.45 0.32
N ALA A 48 22.93 -3.05 1.50
CA ALA A 48 22.28 -4.31 1.82
C ALA A 48 20.75 -4.15 1.92
N ILE A 49 20.26 -3.03 2.49
CA ILE A 49 18.82 -2.74 2.57
C ILE A 49 18.28 -2.47 1.18
N LEU A 50 18.95 -1.62 0.40
CA LEU A 50 18.57 -1.34 -0.98
C LEU A 50 18.50 -2.62 -1.82
N GLY A 51 19.51 -3.49 -1.72
CA GLY A 51 19.55 -4.77 -2.43
C GLY A 51 18.40 -5.70 -2.02
N ALA A 52 18.12 -5.82 -0.72
CA ALA A 52 17.03 -6.65 -0.21
C ALA A 52 15.65 -6.14 -0.66
N VAL A 53 15.41 -4.83 -0.54
CA VAL A 53 14.15 -4.20 -0.92
C VAL A 53 13.90 -4.35 -2.43
N ARG A 54 14.93 -4.11 -3.27
CA ARG A 54 14.82 -4.30 -4.72
C ARG A 54 14.53 -5.75 -5.06
N LEU A 55 15.29 -6.69 -4.51
CA LEU A 55 15.10 -8.12 -4.81
C LEU A 55 13.67 -8.57 -4.47
N LEU A 56 13.15 -8.21 -3.31
CA LEU A 56 11.79 -8.55 -2.91
C LEU A 56 10.74 -7.91 -3.81
N ALA A 57 10.94 -6.65 -4.20
CA ALA A 57 10.03 -5.94 -5.08
C ALA A 57 10.00 -6.55 -6.49
N GLU A 58 11.18 -6.79 -7.09
CA GLU A 58 11.32 -7.37 -8.42
C GLU A 58 10.75 -8.79 -8.48
N LEU A 59 11.07 -9.65 -7.50
CA LEU A 59 10.52 -11.01 -7.43
C LEU A 59 9.00 -11.01 -7.30
N THR A 60 8.45 -10.16 -6.45
CA THR A 60 6.99 -10.05 -6.28
C THR A 60 6.33 -9.49 -7.53
N ALA A 61 6.93 -8.47 -8.16
CA ALA A 61 6.42 -7.85 -9.37
C ALA A 61 6.44 -8.79 -10.58
N SER A 62 7.34 -9.77 -10.61
CA SER A 62 7.41 -10.78 -11.67
C SER A 62 6.21 -11.73 -11.66
N LEU A 63 5.52 -11.89 -10.52
CA LEU A 63 4.35 -12.75 -10.42
C LEU A 63 3.16 -12.16 -11.19
N PRO A 64 2.44 -12.96 -11.99
CA PRO A 64 1.29 -12.46 -12.73
C PRO A 64 0.11 -12.18 -11.79
N LEU A 65 -0.51 -10.99 -11.92
CA LEU A 65 -1.79 -10.69 -11.30
C LEU A 65 -2.91 -11.04 -12.26
N VAL A 66 -3.72 -12.04 -11.90
CA VAL A 66 -4.82 -12.53 -12.74
C VAL A 66 -6.15 -12.29 -12.04
N VAL A 67 -7.08 -11.70 -12.76
CA VAL A 67 -8.46 -11.50 -12.26
C VAL A 67 -9.27 -12.76 -12.56
N TYR A 68 -9.96 -13.27 -11.55
CA TYR A 68 -10.84 -14.41 -11.67
C TYR A 68 -12.27 -14.03 -11.29
N GLU A 69 -13.23 -14.53 -12.03
CA GLU A 69 -14.64 -14.52 -11.65
C GLU A 69 -15.03 -15.87 -11.02
N ARG A 70 -15.95 -15.81 -10.06
CA ARG A 70 -16.52 -17.01 -9.46
C ARG A 70 -17.72 -17.46 -10.29
N THR A 71 -17.75 -18.73 -10.65
CA THR A 71 -18.85 -19.38 -11.35
C THR A 71 -19.33 -20.58 -10.53
N ASP A 72 -20.50 -21.11 -10.84
CA ASP A 72 -21.05 -22.33 -10.17
C ASP A 72 -20.12 -23.54 -10.34
N ALA A 73 -19.36 -23.60 -11.44
CA ALA A 73 -18.40 -24.66 -11.72
C ALA A 73 -16.98 -24.39 -11.17
N GLY A 74 -16.76 -23.29 -10.43
CA GLY A 74 -15.46 -22.94 -9.87
C GLY A 74 -14.99 -21.52 -10.21
N ARG A 75 -13.76 -21.37 -10.70
CA ARG A 75 -13.15 -20.07 -11.04
C ARG A 75 -12.75 -20.02 -12.49
N ARG A 76 -13.11 -18.94 -13.19
CA ARG A 76 -12.70 -18.67 -14.57
C ARG A 76 -11.89 -17.38 -14.63
N ARG A 77 -10.89 -17.30 -15.50
CA ARG A 77 -10.17 -16.02 -15.76
C ARG A 77 -11.14 -15.02 -16.38
N ALA A 78 -11.23 -13.84 -15.78
CA ALA A 78 -12.11 -12.76 -16.19
C ALA A 78 -11.36 -11.82 -17.16
N THR A 79 -11.01 -12.30 -18.35
CA THR A 79 -10.24 -11.53 -19.34
C THR A 79 -10.99 -10.31 -19.86
N GLU A 80 -12.31 -10.38 -19.89
CA GLU A 80 -13.19 -9.28 -20.34
C GLU A 80 -13.42 -8.21 -19.25
N HIS A 81 -12.96 -8.48 -18.02
CA HIS A 81 -13.14 -7.53 -16.92
C HIS A 81 -12.19 -6.33 -17.11
N PRO A 82 -12.68 -5.06 -17.00
CA PRO A 82 -11.86 -3.87 -17.25
C PRO A 82 -10.56 -3.82 -16.42
N VAL A 83 -10.59 -4.34 -15.20
CA VAL A 83 -9.41 -4.40 -14.32
C VAL A 83 -8.38 -5.41 -14.83
N TYR A 84 -8.79 -6.42 -15.61
CA TYR A 84 -7.84 -7.42 -16.13
C TYR A 84 -6.78 -6.74 -17.01
N GLN A 85 -7.21 -5.92 -17.95
CA GLN A 85 -6.29 -5.18 -18.83
C GLN A 85 -5.33 -4.28 -18.05
N LEU A 86 -5.86 -3.55 -17.04
CA LEU A 86 -5.05 -2.65 -16.21
C LEU A 86 -3.99 -3.40 -15.38
N LEU A 87 -4.28 -4.59 -14.89
CA LEU A 87 -3.35 -5.37 -14.08
C LEU A 87 -2.40 -6.23 -14.90
N HIS A 88 -2.79 -6.63 -16.12
CA HIS A 88 -2.07 -7.60 -16.92
C HIS A 88 -1.35 -6.98 -18.13
N GLU A 89 -1.93 -5.96 -18.77
CA GLU A 89 -1.40 -5.36 -19.99
C GLU A 89 -0.77 -3.99 -19.75
N ALA A 90 -1.56 -3.02 -19.24
CA ALA A 90 -1.08 -1.67 -18.98
C ALA A 90 -1.90 -0.98 -17.88
N PRO A 91 -1.31 -0.69 -16.70
CA PRO A 91 -1.99 0.03 -15.63
C PRO A 91 -2.32 1.48 -16.02
N ASN A 92 -1.48 2.09 -16.84
CA ASN A 92 -1.61 3.43 -17.40
C ASN A 92 -0.71 3.57 -18.63
N ASP A 93 -0.69 4.74 -19.25
CA ASP A 93 0.07 5.05 -20.47
C ASP A 93 1.60 5.19 -20.26
N ALA A 94 2.06 5.28 -19.02
CA ALA A 94 3.47 5.52 -18.67
C ALA A 94 4.16 4.32 -18.02
N MET A 95 3.41 3.29 -17.59
CA MET A 95 3.97 2.20 -16.77
C MET A 95 3.56 0.83 -17.30
N THR A 96 4.51 -0.11 -17.22
CA THR A 96 4.20 -1.54 -17.41
C THR A 96 3.56 -2.13 -16.14
N PRO A 97 2.84 -3.26 -16.23
CA PRO A 97 2.34 -3.97 -15.05
C PRO A 97 3.44 -4.37 -14.07
N PHE A 98 4.62 -4.68 -14.58
CA PHE A 98 5.80 -4.97 -13.74
C PHE A 98 6.20 -3.75 -12.92
N THR A 99 6.46 -2.62 -13.58
CA THR A 99 6.89 -1.38 -12.91
C THR A 99 5.86 -0.87 -11.91
N PHE A 100 4.57 -0.99 -12.26
CA PHE A 100 3.48 -0.64 -11.34
C PHE A 100 3.50 -1.49 -10.06
N LYS A 101 3.59 -2.82 -10.21
CA LYS A 101 3.65 -3.75 -9.07
C LYS A 101 4.92 -3.54 -8.24
N GLU A 102 6.05 -3.40 -8.90
CA GLU A 102 7.34 -3.12 -8.25
C GLU A 102 7.25 -1.86 -7.39
N THR A 103 6.71 -0.76 -7.93
CA THR A 103 6.51 0.50 -7.20
C THR A 103 5.63 0.30 -5.97
N LEU A 104 4.50 -0.41 -6.10
CA LEU A 104 3.62 -0.68 -4.97
C LEU A 104 4.31 -1.53 -3.88
N VAL A 105 5.08 -2.53 -4.28
CA VAL A 105 5.81 -3.38 -3.32
C VAL A 105 6.93 -2.60 -2.64
N LEU A 106 7.65 -1.74 -3.36
CA LEU A 106 8.63 -0.81 -2.78
C LEU A 106 7.98 0.10 -1.73
N HIS A 107 6.83 0.69 -2.04
CA HIS A 107 6.08 1.51 -1.09
C HIS A 107 5.66 0.70 0.15
N LEU A 108 5.16 -0.52 -0.06
CA LEU A 108 4.75 -1.40 1.04
C LEU A 108 5.91 -1.76 1.96
N LEU A 109 7.08 -2.09 1.41
CA LEU A 109 8.27 -2.47 2.18
C LEU A 109 8.86 -1.30 2.97
N LEU A 110 8.85 -0.10 2.39
CA LEU A 110 9.49 1.08 2.97
C LEU A 110 8.56 1.86 3.92
N PHE A 111 7.27 1.93 3.61
CA PHE A 111 6.31 2.78 4.32
C PHE A 111 5.19 1.98 5.01
N GLY A 112 5.16 0.65 4.86
CA GLY A 112 4.13 -0.21 5.42
C GLY A 112 2.79 -0.16 4.69
N ASN A 113 2.61 0.77 3.76
CA ASN A 113 1.40 0.95 2.96
C ASN A 113 1.74 1.27 1.50
N ALA A 114 0.88 0.85 0.59
CA ALA A 114 0.95 1.20 -0.82
C ALA A 114 -0.43 1.63 -1.33
N TYR A 115 -0.47 2.68 -2.11
CA TYR A 115 -1.71 3.29 -2.60
C TYR A 115 -1.67 3.44 -4.12
N ALA A 116 -2.82 3.24 -4.74
CA ALA A 116 -3.02 3.52 -6.16
C ALA A 116 -4.29 4.33 -6.38
N LEU A 117 -4.17 5.39 -7.18
CA LEU A 117 -5.32 6.13 -7.66
C LEU A 117 -5.98 5.36 -8.79
N VAL A 118 -7.28 5.11 -8.64
CA VAL A 118 -8.10 4.50 -9.70
C VAL A 118 -8.79 5.62 -10.49
N VAL A 119 -8.31 5.87 -11.70
CA VAL A 119 -8.97 6.81 -12.62
C VAL A 119 -10.16 6.09 -13.27
N ARG A 120 -11.31 6.75 -13.28
CA ARG A 120 -12.55 6.21 -13.85
C ARG A 120 -13.09 7.10 -14.96
N SER A 121 -13.64 6.47 -16.00
CA SER A 121 -14.40 7.14 -17.05
C SER A 121 -15.73 6.40 -17.24
N GLY A 122 -16.85 7.10 -17.12
CA GLY A 122 -18.18 6.48 -17.16
C GLY A 122 -18.39 5.37 -16.12
N GLY A 123 -17.78 5.51 -14.91
CA GLY A 123 -17.85 4.50 -13.84
C GLY A 123 -16.86 3.33 -14.00
N ARG A 124 -16.25 3.15 -15.16
CA ARG A 124 -15.28 2.06 -15.43
C ARG A 124 -13.86 2.51 -15.08
N PRO A 125 -13.05 1.68 -14.43
CA PRO A 125 -11.64 1.97 -14.22
C PRO A 125 -10.90 1.97 -15.57
N VAL A 126 -10.14 3.05 -15.83
CA VAL A 126 -9.39 3.25 -17.09
C VAL A 126 -7.90 3.41 -16.86
N ALA A 127 -7.45 3.74 -15.66
CA ALA A 127 -6.04 3.78 -15.32
C ALA A 127 -5.81 3.59 -13.82
N LEU A 128 -4.61 3.10 -13.48
CA LEU A 128 -4.10 2.94 -12.12
C LEU A 128 -2.79 3.71 -12.00
N TRP A 129 -2.71 4.65 -11.05
CA TRP A 129 -1.50 5.43 -10.79
C TRP A 129 -1.01 5.17 -9.37
N PRO A 130 0.24 4.74 -9.16
CA PRO A 130 0.76 4.58 -7.81
C PRO A 130 0.90 5.96 -7.15
N LEU A 131 0.47 6.05 -5.90
CA LEU A 131 0.60 7.25 -5.09
C LEU A 131 1.70 7.05 -4.06
N HIS A 132 2.59 8.04 -3.93
CA HIS A 132 3.62 7.99 -2.88
C HIS A 132 2.96 8.05 -1.50
N PRO A 133 3.27 7.11 -0.57
CA PRO A 133 2.57 7.00 0.72
C PRO A 133 2.58 8.27 1.56
N THR A 134 3.65 9.06 1.50
CA THR A 134 3.75 10.34 2.24
C THR A 134 2.76 11.41 1.77
N ARG A 135 2.12 11.20 0.62
CA ARG A 135 1.10 12.11 0.08
C ARG A 135 -0.32 11.70 0.44
N VAL A 136 -0.49 10.54 1.07
CA VAL A 136 -1.79 9.99 1.42
C VAL A 136 -1.97 10.09 2.93
N HIS A 137 -3.03 10.77 3.36
CA HIS A 137 -3.38 10.94 4.77
C HIS A 137 -4.72 10.25 5.04
N LEU A 138 -4.77 9.48 6.12
CA LEU A 138 -6.01 8.92 6.63
C LEU A 138 -6.72 10.00 7.44
N ASP A 139 -7.96 10.29 7.08
CA ASP A 139 -8.84 11.21 7.80
C ASP A 139 -10.01 10.41 8.38
N ASP A 140 -10.25 10.58 9.67
CA ASP A 140 -11.37 9.97 10.38
C ASP A 140 -12.40 11.07 10.67
N GLN A 141 -13.53 11.00 10.00
CA GLN A 141 -14.68 11.86 10.24
C GLN A 141 -15.85 11.00 10.75
N ASP A 142 -16.12 11.10 12.03
CA ASP A 142 -17.23 10.39 12.69
C ASP A 142 -17.24 8.86 12.49
N GLY A 143 -16.06 8.24 12.50
CA GLY A 143 -15.90 6.78 12.29
C GLY A 143 -15.89 6.35 10.80
N VAL A 144 -15.95 7.30 9.87
CA VAL A 144 -15.78 7.05 8.44
C VAL A 144 -14.36 7.39 8.04
N PHE A 145 -13.58 6.36 7.72
CA PHE A 145 -12.21 6.54 7.25
C PHE A 145 -12.19 6.95 5.78
N THR A 146 -11.55 8.08 5.49
CA THR A 146 -11.33 8.57 4.12
C THR A 146 -9.85 8.81 3.88
N TYR A 147 -9.39 8.50 2.67
CA TYR A 147 -8.02 8.80 2.26
C TYR A 147 -7.97 10.14 1.55
N LYS A 148 -7.25 11.09 2.11
CA LYS A 148 -6.98 12.39 1.48
C LYS A 148 -5.61 12.37 0.83
N VAL A 149 -5.56 12.74 -0.45
CA VAL A 149 -4.31 12.84 -1.19
C VAL A 149 -3.92 14.29 -1.28
N ASN A 150 -2.86 14.67 -0.61
CA ASN A 150 -2.20 15.98 -0.53
C ASN A 150 -3.14 17.21 -0.54
N PRO A 151 -3.20 18.02 0.53
CA PRO A 151 -4.16 19.11 0.69
C PRO A 151 -4.08 20.24 -0.35
N GLY A 152 -3.21 20.14 -1.36
CA GLY A 152 -3.07 21.13 -2.43
C GLY A 152 -3.78 20.80 -3.75
N ARG A 153 -4.32 19.59 -3.92
CA ARG A 153 -5.12 19.20 -5.10
C ARG A 153 -6.05 18.07 -4.71
N GLU A 154 -7.34 18.36 -4.62
CA GLU A 154 -8.38 17.34 -4.45
C GLU A 154 -8.37 16.42 -5.67
N ILE A 155 -7.74 15.27 -5.54
CA ILE A 155 -7.90 14.16 -6.45
C ILE A 155 -8.80 13.16 -5.73
N GLY A 156 -10.11 13.33 -5.91
CA GLY A 156 -11.16 12.39 -5.60
C GLY A 156 -11.14 11.71 -4.21
N ARG A 157 -12.30 11.58 -3.60
CA ARG A 157 -12.51 10.74 -2.40
C ARG A 157 -12.38 9.27 -2.79
N ALA A 158 -11.43 8.54 -2.23
CA ALA A 158 -11.44 7.09 -2.28
C ALA A 158 -12.37 6.60 -1.16
N HIS A 159 -13.50 6.02 -1.51
CA HIS A 159 -14.32 5.25 -0.56
C HIS A 159 -13.75 3.83 -0.47
N VAL A 160 -13.52 3.37 0.75
CA VAL A 160 -13.23 1.97 1.06
C VAL A 160 -14.53 1.21 1.17
#